data_b790ed3c2e105e9c17e114b2215721e3
#
_entry.id   b790ed3c2e105e9c17e114b2215721e3
#
_cell.length_a   1.000
_cell.length_b   1.000
_cell.length_c   1.000
_cell.angle_alpha   90.00
_cell.angle_beta   90.00
_cell.angle_gamma   90.00
#
_symmetry.space_group_name_H-M   'P 1'
#
loop_
_entity.id
_entity.type
_entity.pdbx_description
1 polymer ?
#
loop_
_entity_poly.entity_id
_entity_poly.type
_entity_poly.pdbx_seq_one_letter_code
_entity_poly.pdbx_strand_id
1 'polypeptide(L)'
;VWYLFLPADESLADTVLSFSGSVTAASAGTLDREHGTLTGAFAASDRVTLTLDGGKTVQICAKQSSLPSLRLTLNGTTLEQVHRDKNVKYPGNDLVLTDGDDVLTGTVEFKGRGNSTWREYAKKPYQIKFSKKTSVLGMPAAKKWILLANASDDSMIRTRLVYDAAEQMGFPYVTEYKYVDLWVDGEYLGVYLIGEKAEIGKNRLNLQDPAGAMFELDDGFATDEDHYFFEGRLNSYFALKEIVEEDDAHIAQAMSNFQTAMTRFTTALTSEGWENLSLAQLNRMIDVDSLARYYLMNEYVLNGEGFFTSFFWYQDGASDVLHVGPLWDFDTCMGNKQEKVTDYNACDTSVLMKKMLNIPAFYQRVQELYARYEPVLTGMAGQIDGRKAEIGVSADLNYLRWSTLGTANPKPGGMPFAPTYDEALDRVRTWLNGRAGAFTPAVRPQQLGYYFNTARTVMYLTYSAPQQTALRFAVWGEQDGQNDLHWYQAKKQNGRWVAEVPLINHQETGTYMVHIYNQNGLPQGLLDHGTVVVDNLVQPEKPALKAALSADGRYLNLTLT
;
A
#
# COMPACT_ATOMS: atom_id res chain seq x y z
N VAL A 1 -20.72 5.86 33.22
CA VAL A 1 -19.37 5.35 33.56
C VAL A 1 -18.36 6.19 32.77
N TRP A 2 -17.29 6.59 33.43
CA TRP A 2 -16.16 7.27 32.84
C TRP A 2 -14.94 6.36 32.91
N TYR A 3 -14.11 6.35 31.87
CA TYR A 3 -12.87 5.59 31.85
C TYR A 3 -11.68 6.51 32.06
N LEU A 4 -10.79 6.15 32.99
CA LEU A 4 -9.48 6.74 33.19
C LEU A 4 -8.45 5.76 32.63
N PHE A 5 -7.71 6.17 31.62
CA PHE A 5 -6.65 5.38 31.01
C PHE A 5 -5.31 5.76 31.60
N LEU A 6 -4.62 4.80 32.18
CA LEU A 6 -3.31 4.99 32.81
C LEU A 6 -2.22 4.26 32.03
N PRO A 7 -1.06 4.90 31.85
CA PRO A 7 0.12 4.23 31.34
C PRO A 7 0.54 3.01 32.17
N ALA A 8 1.27 2.07 31.54
CA ALA A 8 1.73 0.85 32.21
C ALA A 8 2.71 1.13 33.37
N ASP A 9 3.44 2.24 33.29
CA ASP A 9 4.43 2.70 34.27
C ASP A 9 3.83 3.50 35.44
N GLU A 10 2.52 3.77 35.43
CA GLU A 10 1.84 4.51 36.52
C GLU A 10 1.15 3.52 37.49
N SER A 11 1.17 3.86 38.77
CA SER A 11 0.52 3.04 39.82
C SER A 11 -0.96 3.42 39.96
N LEU A 12 -1.84 2.41 39.80
CA LEU A 12 -3.26 2.58 40.09
C LEU A 12 -3.50 3.01 41.54
N ALA A 13 -2.76 2.43 42.50
CA ALA A 13 -2.93 2.70 43.92
C ALA A 13 -2.52 4.13 44.30
N ASP A 14 -1.52 4.68 43.61
CA ASP A 14 -0.98 6.01 43.87
C ASP A 14 -1.68 7.11 43.06
N THR A 15 -2.62 6.74 42.19
CA THR A 15 -3.36 7.69 41.36
C THR A 15 -4.19 8.65 42.22
N VAL A 16 -3.98 9.94 42.00
CA VAL A 16 -4.75 11.01 42.64
C VAL A 16 -5.75 11.57 41.63
N LEU A 17 -7.03 11.53 41.97
CA LEU A 17 -8.07 12.20 41.18
C LEU A 17 -8.23 13.65 41.72
N SER A 18 -8.15 14.61 40.80
CA SER A 18 -8.48 16.02 41.10
C SER A 18 -9.76 16.43 40.35
N PHE A 19 -10.58 17.23 40.97
CA PHE A 19 -11.85 17.70 40.40
C PHE A 19 -12.14 19.15 40.76
N SER A 20 -12.73 19.88 39.81
CA SER A 20 -13.12 21.27 39.96
C SER A 20 -14.57 21.44 40.45
N GLY A 21 -15.31 20.37 40.63
CA GLY A 21 -16.70 20.37 41.08
C GLY A 21 -16.85 19.85 42.52
N SER A 22 -18.04 20.01 43.09
CA SER A 22 -18.33 19.54 44.46
C SER A 22 -18.59 18.04 44.49
N VAL A 23 -17.62 17.27 44.95
CA VAL A 23 -17.76 15.87 45.30
C VAL A 23 -18.06 15.74 46.79
N THR A 24 -19.20 15.11 47.11
CA THR A 24 -19.68 15.00 48.51
C THR A 24 -19.30 13.69 49.18
N ALA A 25 -19.10 12.62 48.38
CA ALA A 25 -18.64 11.32 48.87
C ALA A 25 -17.93 10.53 47.78
N ALA A 26 -17.10 9.58 48.19
CA ALA A 26 -16.48 8.59 47.33
C ALA A 26 -16.66 7.18 47.95
N SER A 27 -16.84 6.14 47.11
CA SER A 27 -16.99 4.76 47.59
C SER A 27 -15.68 4.14 48.09
N ALA A 28 -14.54 4.71 47.74
CA ALA A 28 -13.21 4.28 48.18
C ALA A 28 -12.24 5.46 48.16
N GLY A 29 -11.13 5.34 48.91
CA GLY A 29 -10.08 6.36 49.00
C GLY A 29 -10.36 7.42 50.05
N THR A 30 -9.45 8.37 50.15
CA THR A 30 -9.53 9.52 51.08
C THR A 30 -9.87 10.79 50.30
N LEU A 31 -11.07 11.31 50.55
CA LEU A 31 -11.60 12.51 49.89
C LEU A 31 -11.18 13.75 50.65
N ASP A 32 -10.37 14.61 50.04
CA ASP A 32 -10.08 15.97 50.52
C ASP A 32 -10.96 16.97 49.76
N ARG A 33 -11.99 17.46 50.42
CA ARG A 33 -12.94 18.40 49.82
C ARG A 33 -12.41 19.83 49.72
N GLU A 34 -11.45 20.19 50.58
CA GLU A 34 -10.86 21.53 50.59
C GLU A 34 -9.97 21.73 49.35
N HIS A 35 -9.17 20.71 49.02
CA HIS A 35 -8.27 20.75 47.87
C HIS A 35 -8.87 20.10 46.60
N GLY A 36 -10.09 19.55 46.69
CA GLY A 36 -10.75 18.89 45.55
C GLY A 36 -9.99 17.66 45.03
N THR A 37 -9.46 16.83 45.95
CA THR A 37 -8.67 15.65 45.59
C THR A 37 -9.21 14.36 46.25
N LEU A 38 -8.97 13.23 45.59
CA LEU A 38 -9.25 11.88 46.09
C LEU A 38 -8.02 11.00 45.88
N THR A 39 -7.44 10.50 46.98
CA THR A 39 -6.25 9.65 46.99
C THR A 39 -6.62 8.22 47.36
N GLY A 40 -5.86 7.21 46.86
CA GLY A 40 -6.11 5.80 47.14
C GLY A 40 -7.45 5.26 46.60
N ALA A 41 -8.07 5.95 45.67
CA ALA A 41 -9.37 5.56 45.08
C ALA A 41 -9.35 4.19 44.45
N PHE A 42 -8.21 3.79 43.87
CA PHE A 42 -8.03 2.53 43.15
C PHE A 42 -7.10 1.53 43.84
N ALA A 43 -6.81 1.73 45.14
CA ALA A 43 -5.92 0.85 45.90
C ALA A 43 -6.45 -0.62 46.02
N ALA A 44 -7.78 -0.80 46.03
CA ALA A 44 -8.42 -2.11 46.19
C ALA A 44 -9.33 -2.50 45.04
N SER A 45 -9.62 -1.64 44.10
CA SER A 45 -10.53 -1.88 42.97
C SER A 45 -10.22 -0.94 41.81
N ASP A 46 -10.44 -1.39 40.58
CA ASP A 46 -10.36 -0.53 39.40
C ASP A 46 -11.54 0.48 39.27
N ARG A 47 -12.44 0.51 40.26
CA ARG A 47 -13.67 1.32 40.22
C ARG A 47 -13.87 2.14 41.48
N VAL A 48 -14.29 3.38 41.29
CA VAL A 48 -14.77 4.25 42.35
C VAL A 48 -16.06 4.94 41.92
N THR A 49 -16.99 5.08 42.86
CA THR A 49 -18.22 5.87 42.66
C THR A 49 -18.11 7.17 43.43
N LEU A 50 -18.21 8.28 42.71
CA LEU A 50 -18.27 9.62 43.29
C LEU A 50 -19.73 10.06 43.42
N THR A 51 -20.09 10.65 44.55
CA THR A 51 -21.38 11.32 44.75
C THR A 51 -21.14 12.81 44.61
N LEU A 52 -21.88 13.45 43.73
CA LEU A 52 -21.83 14.90 43.48
C LEU A 52 -22.91 15.61 44.28
N ASP A 53 -22.83 16.94 44.31
CA ASP A 53 -23.91 17.77 44.87
C ASP A 53 -25.26 17.44 44.20
N GLY A 54 -26.32 17.41 45.04
CA GLY A 54 -27.65 16.97 44.57
C GLY A 54 -27.85 15.47 44.48
N GLY A 55 -26.89 14.65 44.99
CA GLY A 55 -27.01 13.18 45.10
C GLY A 55 -26.80 12.41 43.80
N LYS A 56 -26.39 13.07 42.72
CA LYS A 56 -26.00 12.39 41.46
C LYS A 56 -24.72 11.59 41.67
N THR A 57 -24.62 10.44 41.06
CA THR A 57 -23.42 9.59 41.11
C THR A 57 -22.72 9.47 39.76
N VAL A 58 -21.39 9.42 39.82
CA VAL A 58 -20.52 9.15 38.65
C VAL A 58 -19.62 7.97 39.01
N GLN A 59 -19.58 6.97 38.17
CA GLN A 59 -18.64 5.85 38.27
C GLN A 59 -17.43 6.12 37.40
N ILE A 60 -16.22 6.02 37.98
CA ILE A 60 -14.95 6.07 37.29
C ILE A 60 -14.34 4.67 37.31
N CYS A 61 -13.95 4.17 36.14
CA CYS A 61 -13.21 2.92 35.99
C CYS A 61 -11.80 3.24 35.50
N ALA A 62 -10.80 2.93 36.29
CA ALA A 62 -9.41 3.05 35.88
C ALA A 62 -9.01 1.81 35.06
N LYS A 63 -8.31 2.03 33.98
CA LYS A 63 -7.79 1.02 33.08
C LYS A 63 -6.32 1.25 32.83
N GLN A 64 -5.50 0.25 33.11
CA GLN A 64 -4.05 0.36 32.93
C GLN A 64 -3.63 -0.33 31.64
N SER A 65 -2.78 0.35 30.87
CA SER A 65 -2.19 -0.14 29.64
C SER A 65 -1.18 -1.28 29.89
N SER A 66 -0.86 -2.05 28.86
CA SER A 66 0.16 -3.10 28.90
C SER A 66 1.31 -2.87 27.92
N LEU A 67 1.23 -1.82 27.10
CA LEU A 67 2.22 -1.47 26.10
C LEU A 67 3.14 -0.35 26.59
N PRO A 68 4.33 -0.18 25.98
CA PRO A 68 5.14 1.02 26.21
C PRO A 68 4.32 2.28 26.02
N SER A 69 4.48 3.24 26.93
CA SER A 69 3.70 4.48 26.91
C SER A 69 4.45 5.59 26.19
N LEU A 70 3.86 6.11 25.11
CA LEU A 70 4.34 7.28 24.39
C LEU A 70 3.49 8.48 24.75
N ARG A 71 4.09 9.44 25.46
CA ARG A 71 3.42 10.66 25.93
C ARG A 71 4.00 11.87 25.21
N LEU A 72 3.13 12.66 24.59
CA LEU A 72 3.46 13.92 23.93
C LEU A 72 2.78 15.06 24.65
N THR A 73 3.53 16.11 24.98
CA THR A 73 3.00 17.39 25.43
C THR A 73 3.20 18.41 24.33
N LEU A 74 2.09 18.95 23.83
CA LEU A 74 2.10 19.91 22.73
C LEU A 74 2.40 21.32 23.26
N ASN A 75 3.44 21.95 22.73
CA ASN A 75 3.87 23.28 23.10
C ASN A 75 3.50 24.28 22.01
N GLY A 76 2.59 25.21 22.32
CA GLY A 76 2.16 26.28 21.40
C GLY A 76 1.17 25.83 20.31
N THR A 77 0.62 24.62 20.41
CA THR A 77 -0.44 24.11 19.53
C THR A 77 -1.39 23.20 20.33
N THR A 78 -2.47 22.76 19.70
CA THR A 78 -3.41 21.78 20.26
C THR A 78 -3.62 20.65 19.26
N LEU A 79 -4.07 19.49 19.75
CA LEU A 79 -4.41 18.35 18.89
C LEU A 79 -5.48 18.71 17.85
N GLU A 80 -6.45 19.56 18.22
CA GLU A 80 -7.44 20.09 17.29
C GLU A 80 -6.81 20.90 16.15
N GLN A 81 -5.81 21.73 16.43
CA GLN A 81 -5.09 22.47 15.39
C GLN A 81 -4.30 21.55 14.47
N VAL A 82 -3.65 20.51 15.02
CA VAL A 82 -2.97 19.48 14.21
C VAL A 82 -3.96 18.78 13.29
N HIS A 83 -5.19 18.51 13.73
CA HIS A 83 -6.22 17.84 12.95
C HIS A 83 -6.79 18.70 11.81
N ARG A 84 -6.61 20.03 11.82
CA ARG A 84 -7.09 20.90 10.73
C ARG A 84 -6.28 20.73 9.44
N ASP A 85 -4.96 20.51 9.57
CA ASP A 85 -4.09 20.27 8.41
C ASP A 85 -2.93 19.33 8.79
N LYS A 86 -2.94 18.14 8.22
CA LYS A 86 -1.92 17.11 8.45
C LYS A 86 -0.51 17.52 8.03
N ASN A 87 -0.37 18.52 7.14
CA ASN A 87 0.91 18.91 6.56
C ASN A 87 1.66 19.94 7.40
N VAL A 88 0.94 20.65 8.28
CA VAL A 88 1.54 21.62 9.19
C VAL A 88 2.43 20.91 10.20
N LYS A 89 3.66 21.38 10.34
CA LYS A 89 4.67 20.87 11.25
C LYS A 89 4.72 21.72 12.50
N TYR A 90 4.59 21.10 13.65
CA TYR A 90 4.61 21.76 14.96
C TYR A 90 5.88 21.34 15.70
N PRO A 91 6.94 22.18 15.73
CA PRO A 91 8.18 21.87 16.43
C PRO A 91 8.08 22.12 17.94
N GLY A 92 9.02 21.56 18.71
CA GLY A 92 9.22 21.89 20.11
C GLY A 92 8.30 21.18 21.10
N ASN A 93 7.67 20.08 20.70
CA ASN A 93 6.80 19.31 21.60
C ASN A 93 7.64 18.32 22.43
N ASP A 94 7.28 18.16 23.70
CA ASP A 94 7.98 17.26 24.60
C ASP A 94 7.48 15.84 24.42
N LEU A 95 8.43 14.90 24.41
CA LEU A 95 8.16 13.46 24.29
C LEU A 95 8.76 12.74 25.48
N VAL A 96 7.96 11.85 26.07
CA VAL A 96 8.39 10.83 27.02
C VAL A 96 7.89 9.48 26.53
N LEU A 97 8.80 8.54 26.33
CA LEU A 97 8.49 7.14 26.02
C LEU A 97 9.05 6.27 27.11
N THR A 98 8.19 5.48 27.75
CA THR A 98 8.57 4.55 28.83
C THR A 98 8.26 3.13 28.42
N ASP A 99 9.24 2.22 28.60
CA ASP A 99 9.12 0.78 28.41
C ASP A 99 9.76 0.07 29.59
N GLY A 100 8.96 -0.33 30.56
CA GLY A 100 9.47 -0.79 31.87
C GLY A 100 10.33 0.28 32.55
N ASP A 101 11.60 -0.06 32.81
CA ASP A 101 12.57 0.87 33.41
C ASP A 101 13.25 1.80 32.39
N ASP A 102 13.09 1.53 31.10
CA ASP A 102 13.70 2.33 30.05
C ASP A 102 12.88 3.58 29.76
N VAL A 103 13.51 4.74 29.87
CA VAL A 103 12.85 6.04 29.63
C VAL A 103 13.63 6.83 28.58
N LEU A 104 12.97 7.13 27.47
CA LEU A 104 13.45 8.05 26.45
C LEU A 104 12.72 9.38 26.56
N THR A 105 13.46 10.46 26.79
CA THR A 105 12.92 11.82 26.76
C THR A 105 13.51 12.62 25.60
N GLY A 106 12.74 13.56 25.06
CA GLY A 106 13.24 14.41 23.98
C GLY A 106 12.23 15.44 23.52
N THR A 107 12.69 16.30 22.60
CA THR A 107 11.84 17.29 21.94
C THR A 107 11.69 16.91 20.47
N VAL A 108 10.46 16.96 19.96
CA VAL A 108 10.11 16.52 18.61
C VAL A 108 9.27 17.55 17.86
N GLU A 109 9.38 17.52 16.54
CA GLU A 109 8.38 18.05 15.63
C GLU A 109 7.25 17.01 15.53
N PHE A 110 6.00 17.46 15.59
CA PHE A 110 4.80 16.64 15.50
C PHE A 110 3.91 17.10 14.35
N LYS A 111 3.33 16.17 13.61
CA LYS A 111 2.36 16.46 12.54
C LYS A 111 1.45 15.27 12.25
N GLY A 112 0.34 15.54 11.54
CA GLY A 112 -0.47 14.49 10.93
C GLY A 112 0.22 13.81 9.75
N ARG A 113 -0.27 12.63 9.34
CA ARG A 113 0.18 11.89 8.17
C ARG A 113 -0.93 11.03 7.54
N GLY A 114 -0.61 10.41 6.40
CA GLY A 114 -1.51 9.51 5.68
C GLY A 114 -2.51 10.27 4.78
N ASN A 115 -3.20 9.54 3.93
CA ASN A 115 -4.18 10.06 2.99
C ASN A 115 -5.59 9.55 3.36
N SER A 116 -5.94 8.31 2.97
CA SER A 116 -7.26 7.74 3.25
C SER A 116 -7.52 7.60 4.75
N THR A 117 -6.56 7.11 5.53
CA THR A 117 -6.71 6.95 6.98
C THR A 117 -6.94 8.30 7.67
N TRP A 118 -6.23 9.35 7.23
CA TRP A 118 -6.45 10.70 7.76
C TRP A 118 -7.84 11.24 7.46
N ARG A 119 -8.33 11.01 6.24
CA ARG A 119 -9.62 11.56 5.78
C ARG A 119 -10.81 10.80 6.36
N GLU A 120 -10.75 9.45 6.33
CA GLU A 120 -11.92 8.62 6.59
C GLU A 120 -12.13 8.27 8.07
N TYR A 121 -11.07 8.21 8.89
CA TYR A 121 -11.16 7.70 10.25
C TYR A 121 -11.01 8.79 11.31
N ALA A 122 -11.69 8.64 12.45
CA ALA A 122 -11.57 9.53 13.58
C ALA A 122 -10.19 9.41 14.27
N LYS A 123 -9.68 8.18 14.42
CA LYS A 123 -8.35 7.89 14.94
C LYS A 123 -7.29 8.21 13.90
N LYS A 124 -6.52 9.28 14.10
CA LYS A 124 -5.59 9.82 13.10
C LYS A 124 -4.17 9.24 13.26
N PRO A 125 -3.47 8.97 12.17
CA PRO A 125 -2.05 8.64 12.20
C PRO A 125 -1.18 9.90 12.25
N TYR A 126 0.03 9.79 12.85
CA TYR A 126 0.94 10.92 13.07
C TYR A 126 2.37 10.60 12.64
N GLN A 127 3.20 11.64 12.62
CA GLN A 127 4.64 11.56 12.46
C GLN A 127 5.32 12.43 13.51
N ILE A 128 6.37 11.89 14.12
CA ILE A 128 7.31 12.65 14.96
C ILE A 128 8.67 12.74 14.29
N LYS A 129 9.41 13.82 14.56
CA LYS A 129 10.76 14.01 14.05
C LYS A 129 11.67 14.59 15.13
N PHE A 130 12.69 13.83 15.50
CA PHE A 130 13.74 14.29 16.39
C PHE A 130 14.72 15.22 15.65
N SER A 131 15.39 16.13 16.39
CA SER A 131 16.44 16.98 15.82
C SER A 131 17.68 16.18 15.40
N LYS A 132 17.99 15.07 16.09
CA LYS A 132 19.07 14.14 15.81
C LYS A 132 18.54 12.70 15.65
N LYS A 133 19.31 11.82 15.02
CA LYS A 133 18.96 10.40 14.95
C LYS A 133 18.86 9.82 16.36
N THR A 134 17.74 9.24 16.69
CA THR A 134 17.37 8.71 18.01
C THR A 134 16.83 7.29 17.82
N SER A 135 17.32 6.33 18.60
CA SER A 135 16.74 4.99 18.68
C SER A 135 15.45 5.03 19.51
N VAL A 136 14.43 4.33 19.06
CA VAL A 136 13.13 4.24 19.71
C VAL A 136 12.83 2.76 19.92
N LEU A 137 12.59 2.32 21.16
CA LEU A 137 12.30 0.91 21.52
C LEU A 137 13.30 -0.09 20.93
N GLY A 138 14.60 0.26 20.94
CA GLY A 138 15.68 -0.60 20.42
C GLY A 138 15.81 -0.61 18.90
N MET A 139 14.88 0.00 18.14
CA MET A 139 14.98 0.09 16.68
C MET A 139 16.14 0.99 16.23
N PRO A 140 16.72 0.77 15.05
CA PRO A 140 17.84 1.55 14.54
C PRO A 140 17.57 3.05 14.51
N ALA A 141 18.55 3.86 14.96
CA ALA A 141 18.38 5.29 15.16
C ALA A 141 18.02 6.05 13.88
N ALA A 142 16.94 6.81 13.93
CA ALA A 142 16.42 7.65 12.86
C ALA A 142 15.94 9.01 13.37
N LYS A 143 15.73 9.97 12.46
CA LYS A 143 15.12 11.24 12.82
C LYS A 143 13.60 11.18 12.78
N LYS A 144 13.03 10.53 11.76
CA LYS A 144 11.58 10.47 11.52
C LYS A 144 11.03 9.12 11.96
N TRP A 145 9.94 9.16 12.69
CA TRP A 145 9.18 7.99 13.14
C TRP A 145 7.71 8.20 12.83
N ILE A 146 7.04 7.16 12.39
CA ILE A 146 5.61 7.21 12.09
C ILE A 146 4.81 6.51 13.17
N LEU A 147 3.59 6.98 13.38
CA LEU A 147 2.61 6.42 14.30
C LEU A 147 1.40 6.00 13.47
N LEU A 148 1.34 4.71 13.10
CA LEU A 148 0.22 4.14 12.37
C LEU A 148 -0.94 3.89 13.34
N ALA A 149 -2.11 4.40 12.98
CA ALA A 149 -3.29 4.36 13.86
C ALA A 149 -3.98 2.99 13.89
N ASN A 150 -3.72 2.11 12.94
CA ASN A 150 -4.46 0.85 12.70
C ASN A 150 -5.99 1.06 12.62
N ALA A 151 -6.42 2.24 12.16
CA ALA A 151 -7.83 2.63 12.22
C ALA A 151 -8.71 1.87 11.23
N SER A 152 -8.13 1.37 10.13
CA SER A 152 -8.76 0.53 9.12
C SER A 152 -8.73 -0.96 9.46
N ASP A 153 -7.85 -1.37 10.38
CA ASP A 153 -7.61 -2.76 10.78
C ASP A 153 -8.12 -3.02 12.20
N ASP A 154 -9.30 -3.64 12.31
CA ASP A 154 -9.91 -4.01 13.59
C ASP A 154 -9.15 -5.11 14.35
N SER A 155 -8.24 -5.81 13.69
CA SER A 155 -7.33 -6.76 14.35
C SER A 155 -6.06 -6.11 14.89
N MET A 156 -5.67 -4.95 14.35
CA MET A 156 -4.43 -4.20 14.63
C MET A 156 -3.13 -4.98 14.33
N ILE A 157 -3.19 -6.15 13.66
CA ILE A 157 -2.04 -7.04 13.48
C ILE A 157 -1.63 -7.27 12.02
N ARG A 158 -2.45 -6.91 11.01
CA ARG A 158 -2.19 -7.20 9.59
C ARG A 158 -0.83 -6.69 9.13
N THR A 159 -0.54 -5.42 9.40
CA THR A 159 0.76 -4.82 9.08
C THR A 159 1.92 -5.57 9.74
N ARG A 160 1.81 -5.91 11.02
CA ARG A 160 2.87 -6.64 11.74
C ARG A 160 3.11 -8.04 11.17
N LEU A 161 2.06 -8.78 10.87
CA LEU A 161 2.18 -10.13 10.29
C LEU A 161 2.92 -10.11 8.95
N VAL A 162 2.66 -9.10 8.11
CA VAL A 162 3.35 -8.95 6.83
C VAL A 162 4.83 -8.65 7.02
N TYR A 163 5.19 -7.72 7.90
CA TYR A 163 6.59 -7.35 8.11
C TYR A 163 7.38 -8.46 8.79
N ASP A 164 6.79 -9.19 9.74
CA ASP A 164 7.41 -10.37 10.35
C ASP A 164 7.68 -11.48 9.31
N ALA A 165 6.77 -11.68 8.37
CA ALA A 165 6.97 -12.63 7.28
C ALA A 165 8.01 -12.12 6.26
N ALA A 166 8.01 -10.83 5.94
CA ALA A 166 8.96 -10.22 5.02
C ALA A 166 10.41 -10.33 5.52
N GLU A 167 10.64 -10.15 6.81
CA GLU A 167 11.95 -10.37 7.44
C GLU A 167 12.43 -11.81 7.23
N GLN A 168 11.56 -12.79 7.48
CA GLN A 168 11.87 -14.21 7.27
C GLN A 168 12.05 -14.58 5.79
N MET A 169 11.43 -13.84 4.87
CA MET A 169 11.62 -14.00 3.42
C MET A 169 12.90 -13.33 2.91
N GLY A 170 13.63 -12.62 3.77
CA GLY A 170 14.91 -12.00 3.44
C GLY A 170 14.77 -10.84 2.45
N PHE A 171 13.76 -9.98 2.63
CA PHE A 171 13.75 -8.69 1.94
C PHE A 171 14.98 -7.86 2.35
N PRO A 172 15.63 -7.15 1.43
CA PRO A 172 16.85 -6.39 1.73
C PRO A 172 16.65 -5.33 2.82
N TYR A 173 15.47 -4.77 2.89
CA TYR A 173 15.06 -3.84 3.91
C TYR A 173 13.58 -4.05 4.25
N VAL A 174 13.31 -4.22 5.53
CA VAL A 174 11.97 -4.31 6.10
C VAL A 174 11.84 -3.22 7.16
N THR A 175 10.81 -2.40 7.06
CA THR A 175 10.54 -1.37 8.08
C THR A 175 10.16 -2.03 9.42
N GLU A 176 10.81 -1.62 10.48
CA GLU A 176 10.55 -2.16 11.83
C GLU A 176 9.47 -1.37 12.54
N TYR A 177 8.59 -2.06 13.27
CA TYR A 177 7.48 -1.51 14.03
C TYR A 177 7.35 -2.12 15.41
N LYS A 178 6.94 -1.30 16.39
CA LYS A 178 6.60 -1.73 17.75
C LYS A 178 5.23 -1.17 18.14
N TYR A 179 4.50 -1.86 18.99
CA TYR A 179 3.26 -1.32 19.55
C TYR A 179 3.56 -0.34 20.68
N VAL A 180 2.78 0.73 20.76
CA VAL A 180 2.78 1.69 21.85
C VAL A 180 1.35 2.13 22.14
N ASP A 181 1.09 2.52 23.38
CA ASP A 181 -0.07 3.32 23.74
C ASP A 181 0.30 4.81 23.68
N LEU A 182 -0.53 5.59 23.02
CA LEU A 182 -0.26 7.01 22.76
C LEU A 182 -1.15 7.91 23.64
N TRP A 183 -0.51 8.85 24.32
CA TRP A 183 -1.15 10.00 24.98
C TRP A 183 -0.66 11.30 24.34
N VAL A 184 -1.58 12.24 24.14
CA VAL A 184 -1.27 13.62 23.72
C VAL A 184 -1.96 14.57 24.67
N ASP A 185 -1.21 15.45 25.33
CA ASP A 185 -1.71 16.38 26.36
C ASP A 185 -2.54 15.69 27.45
N GLY A 186 -2.15 14.46 27.82
CA GLY A 186 -2.85 13.64 28.81
C GLY A 186 -4.08 12.89 28.27
N GLU A 187 -4.50 13.12 27.03
CA GLU A 187 -5.58 12.38 26.39
C GLU A 187 -5.06 11.07 25.79
N TYR A 188 -5.66 9.93 26.18
CA TYR A 188 -5.36 8.63 25.60
C TYR A 188 -5.90 8.51 24.18
N LEU A 189 -5.03 8.22 23.22
CA LEU A 189 -5.40 8.08 21.82
C LEU A 189 -5.42 6.61 21.31
N GLY A 190 -5.10 5.64 22.18
CA GLY A 190 -5.17 4.22 21.85
C GLY A 190 -3.85 3.61 21.42
N VAL A 191 -3.94 2.37 20.91
CA VAL A 191 -2.81 1.58 20.42
C VAL A 191 -2.34 2.09 19.06
N TYR A 192 -1.04 2.35 18.92
CA TYR A 192 -0.39 2.72 17.67
C TYR A 192 0.75 1.76 17.36
N LEU A 193 1.09 1.62 16.09
CA LEU A 193 2.39 1.09 15.67
C LEU A 193 3.34 2.26 15.46
N ILE A 194 4.35 2.41 16.32
CA ILE A 194 5.48 3.29 16.05
C ILE A 194 6.50 2.55 15.21
N GLY A 195 6.96 3.17 14.14
CA GLY A 195 7.90 2.50 13.25
C GLY A 195 8.66 3.41 12.34
N GLU A 196 9.50 2.77 11.55
CA GLU A 196 10.33 3.43 10.58
C GLU A 196 9.49 3.94 9.39
N LYS A 197 9.87 5.09 8.86
CA LYS A 197 9.48 5.50 7.52
C LYS A 197 10.35 4.75 6.51
N ALA A 198 9.81 4.36 5.36
CA ALA A 198 10.63 3.93 4.23
C ALA A 198 11.54 5.10 3.82
N GLU A 199 12.84 4.98 4.10
CA GLU A 199 13.85 6.02 3.89
C GLU A 199 15.17 5.40 3.46
N ILE A 200 15.99 6.19 2.77
CA ILE A 200 17.38 5.85 2.46
C ILE A 200 18.25 6.12 3.69
N GLY A 201 19.13 5.18 4.03
CA GLY A 201 20.08 5.36 5.13
C GLY A 201 20.83 4.09 5.50
N LYS A 202 21.92 4.24 6.25
CA LYS A 202 22.84 3.14 6.60
C LYS A 202 22.15 1.91 7.23
N ASN A 203 21.14 2.14 8.06
CA ASN A 203 20.41 1.06 8.75
C ASN A 203 19.01 0.84 8.16
N ARG A 204 18.77 1.35 6.95
CA ARG A 204 17.51 1.26 6.19
C ARG A 204 17.84 0.85 4.77
N LEU A 205 17.16 1.38 3.77
CA LEU A 205 17.57 1.18 2.38
C LEU A 205 18.94 1.84 2.16
N ASN A 206 20.00 1.02 2.14
CA ASN A 206 21.37 1.51 2.16
C ASN A 206 21.93 1.68 0.74
N LEU A 207 21.61 2.81 0.10
CA LEU A 207 22.18 3.20 -1.18
C LEU A 207 23.47 3.99 -0.99
N GLN A 208 24.42 3.87 -1.94
CA GLN A 208 25.76 4.44 -1.83
C GLN A 208 26.03 5.54 -2.85
N ASP A 209 25.41 5.47 -4.05
CA ASP A 209 25.59 6.49 -5.09
C ASP A 209 24.89 7.78 -4.65
N PRO A 210 25.49 8.96 -4.78
CA PRO A 210 24.85 10.24 -4.49
C PRO A 210 23.51 10.44 -5.19
N ALA A 211 23.36 9.93 -6.41
CA ALA A 211 22.10 9.91 -7.17
C ALA A 211 21.31 8.61 -6.97
N GLY A 212 21.67 7.77 -5.98
CA GLY A 212 20.88 6.63 -5.54
C GLY A 212 19.54 7.10 -4.99
N ALA A 213 18.44 6.52 -5.48
CA ALA A 213 17.12 7.08 -5.20
C ALA A 213 16.03 6.00 -5.09
N MET A 214 14.99 6.36 -4.35
CA MET A 214 13.78 5.58 -4.19
C MET A 214 12.59 6.30 -4.81
N PHE A 215 11.85 5.59 -5.62
CA PHE A 215 10.65 6.04 -6.32
C PHE A 215 9.43 5.26 -5.86
N GLU A 216 8.28 5.88 -5.97
CA GLU A 216 7.00 5.22 -5.75
C GLU A 216 6.19 5.23 -7.04
N LEU A 217 5.74 4.05 -7.49
CA LEU A 217 4.64 3.97 -8.43
C LEU A 217 3.37 4.31 -7.65
N ASP A 218 2.73 5.40 -8.04
CA ASP A 218 1.54 5.91 -7.38
C ASP A 218 0.62 6.60 -8.40
N ASP A 219 -0.34 5.85 -8.91
CA ASP A 219 -1.27 6.36 -9.92
C ASP A 219 -2.30 7.36 -9.36
N GLY A 220 -2.36 7.51 -8.03
CA GLY A 220 -3.30 8.41 -7.36
C GLY A 220 -2.73 9.77 -6.98
N PHE A 221 -1.45 9.84 -6.57
CA PHE A 221 -0.88 11.03 -5.92
C PHE A 221 0.52 11.42 -6.42
N ALA A 222 1.07 10.72 -7.42
CA ALA A 222 2.42 11.04 -7.92
C ALA A 222 2.52 12.49 -8.43
N THR A 223 1.45 13.04 -9.01
CA THR A 223 1.40 14.41 -9.54
C THR A 223 1.36 15.49 -8.45
N ASP A 224 1.19 15.12 -7.18
CA ASP A 224 1.29 16.03 -6.04
C ASP A 224 2.74 16.23 -5.56
N GLU A 225 3.69 15.45 -6.11
CA GLU A 225 5.11 15.52 -5.80
C GLU A 225 5.85 16.44 -6.79
N ASP A 226 6.96 17.04 -6.35
CA ASP A 226 7.73 17.99 -7.17
C ASP A 226 8.44 17.31 -8.35
N HIS A 227 8.79 16.02 -8.21
CA HIS A 227 9.57 15.27 -9.20
C HIS A 227 8.88 13.94 -9.52
N TYR A 228 8.25 13.87 -10.68
CA TYR A 228 7.57 12.66 -11.17
C TYR A 228 7.68 12.54 -12.69
N PHE A 229 7.37 11.35 -13.22
CA PHE A 229 7.19 11.13 -14.65
C PHE A 229 6.13 10.06 -14.92
N PHE A 230 5.59 10.06 -16.13
CA PHE A 230 4.65 9.08 -16.61
C PHE A 230 5.35 8.06 -17.52
N GLU A 231 5.25 6.77 -17.20
CA GLU A 231 5.71 5.66 -18.05
C GLU A 231 4.52 5.11 -18.84
N GLY A 232 4.41 5.55 -20.11
CA GLY A 232 3.26 5.25 -20.96
C GLY A 232 3.04 3.77 -21.22
N ARG A 233 4.11 2.94 -21.27
CA ARG A 233 4.01 1.49 -21.52
C ARG A 233 3.42 0.72 -20.35
N LEU A 234 3.47 1.29 -19.15
CA LEU A 234 2.83 0.74 -17.94
C LEU A 234 1.52 1.45 -17.62
N ASN A 235 1.26 2.60 -18.24
CA ASN A 235 0.17 3.51 -17.89
C ASN A 235 0.22 3.92 -16.42
N SER A 236 1.41 4.26 -15.93
CA SER A 236 1.64 4.52 -14.51
C SER A 236 2.58 5.68 -14.29
N TYR A 237 2.38 6.37 -13.14
CA TYR A 237 3.22 7.47 -12.68
C TYR A 237 4.24 6.98 -11.65
N PHE A 238 5.43 7.54 -11.72
CA PHE A 238 6.50 7.32 -10.75
C PHE A 238 6.93 8.66 -10.15
N ALA A 239 6.93 8.76 -8.83
CA ALA A 239 7.36 9.94 -8.10
C ALA A 239 8.64 9.66 -7.30
N LEU A 240 9.59 10.59 -7.30
CA LEU A 240 10.78 10.55 -6.45
C LEU A 240 10.38 10.77 -4.99
N LYS A 241 10.77 9.85 -4.09
CA LYS A 241 10.41 9.93 -2.66
C LYS A 241 11.59 10.19 -1.75
N GLU A 242 12.74 9.65 -2.05
CA GLU A 242 13.97 9.81 -1.27
C GLU A 242 15.19 9.71 -2.21
N ILE A 243 16.25 10.42 -1.90
CA ILE A 243 17.53 10.41 -2.61
C ILE A 243 18.67 10.48 -1.61
N VAL A 244 19.84 9.95 -1.95
CA VAL A 244 21.01 9.95 -1.06
C VAL A 244 21.50 11.37 -0.83
N GLU A 245 21.72 12.16 -1.89
CA GLU A 245 22.08 13.57 -1.81
C GLU A 245 21.00 14.45 -2.43
N GLU A 246 20.34 15.27 -1.59
CA GLU A 246 19.17 16.09 -1.95
C GLU A 246 19.63 17.45 -2.47
N ASP A 247 20.14 17.48 -3.72
CA ASP A 247 20.41 18.71 -4.47
C ASP A 247 19.94 18.59 -5.93
N ASP A 248 19.78 19.71 -6.60
CA ASP A 248 19.18 19.77 -7.95
C ASP A 248 19.94 18.91 -8.98
N ALA A 249 21.27 18.80 -8.88
CA ALA A 249 22.08 18.05 -9.83
C ALA A 249 21.89 16.54 -9.65
N HIS A 250 21.90 16.05 -8.40
CA HIS A 250 21.68 14.64 -8.09
C HIS A 250 20.23 14.24 -8.30
N ILE A 251 19.26 15.11 -7.99
CA ILE A 251 17.85 14.90 -8.31
C ILE A 251 17.65 14.73 -9.83
N ALA A 252 18.17 15.63 -10.63
CA ALA A 252 18.09 15.53 -12.09
C ALA A 252 18.75 14.25 -12.62
N GLN A 253 19.89 13.87 -12.04
CA GLN A 253 20.60 12.64 -12.40
C GLN A 253 19.81 11.39 -12.01
N ALA A 254 19.24 11.33 -10.79
CA ALA A 254 18.41 10.23 -10.32
C ALA A 254 17.18 10.03 -11.19
N MET A 255 16.46 11.11 -11.51
CA MET A 255 15.31 11.08 -12.42
C MET A 255 15.70 10.53 -13.80
N SER A 256 16.80 11.01 -14.37
CA SER A 256 17.31 10.55 -15.67
C SER A 256 17.72 9.07 -15.65
N ASN A 257 18.44 8.64 -14.61
CA ASN A 257 18.91 7.26 -14.46
C ASN A 257 17.72 6.29 -14.36
N PHE A 258 16.79 6.57 -13.46
CA PHE A 258 15.64 5.71 -13.22
C PHE A 258 14.71 5.67 -14.43
N GLN A 259 14.40 6.80 -15.05
CA GLN A 259 13.57 6.87 -16.26
C GLN A 259 14.21 6.12 -17.43
N THR A 260 15.54 6.22 -17.60
CA THR A 260 16.28 5.49 -18.64
C THR A 260 16.22 3.98 -18.39
N ALA A 261 16.46 3.54 -17.15
CA ALA A 261 16.39 2.13 -16.77
C ALA A 261 14.97 1.57 -16.93
N MET A 262 13.95 2.31 -16.49
CA MET A 262 12.54 1.94 -16.62
C MET A 262 12.13 1.85 -18.10
N THR A 263 12.48 2.83 -18.92
CA THR A 263 12.21 2.83 -20.36
C THR A 263 12.86 1.64 -21.06
N ARG A 264 14.12 1.31 -20.71
CA ARG A 264 14.79 0.11 -21.24
C ARG A 264 14.04 -1.16 -20.86
N PHE A 265 13.64 -1.30 -19.62
CA PHE A 265 12.91 -2.46 -19.11
C PHE A 265 11.54 -2.59 -19.79
N THR A 266 10.74 -1.54 -19.80
CA THR A 266 9.39 -1.55 -20.39
C THR A 266 9.40 -1.70 -21.89
N THR A 267 10.42 -1.17 -22.58
CA THR A 267 10.63 -1.42 -24.01
C THR A 267 10.89 -2.92 -24.28
N ALA A 268 11.74 -3.56 -23.48
CA ALA A 268 11.97 -5.01 -23.62
C ALA A 268 10.66 -5.80 -23.44
N LEU A 269 9.80 -5.41 -22.49
CA LEU A 269 8.51 -6.05 -22.24
C LEU A 269 7.44 -5.77 -23.31
N THR A 270 7.66 -4.84 -24.22
CA THR A 270 6.73 -4.48 -25.31
C THR A 270 7.30 -4.73 -26.71
N SER A 271 8.49 -5.31 -26.82
CA SER A 271 9.11 -5.68 -28.08
C SER A 271 8.70 -7.09 -28.52
N GLU A 272 8.86 -7.39 -29.79
CA GLU A 272 8.64 -8.74 -30.32
C GLU A 272 9.51 -9.77 -29.57
N GLY A 273 8.91 -10.88 -29.18
CA GLY A 273 9.59 -11.96 -28.47
C GLY A 273 9.79 -11.73 -26.97
N TRP A 274 9.22 -10.69 -26.39
CA TRP A 274 9.31 -10.39 -24.95
C TRP A 274 8.94 -11.57 -24.04
N GLU A 275 8.01 -12.42 -24.47
CA GLU A 275 7.59 -13.62 -23.72
C GLU A 275 8.72 -14.65 -23.57
N ASN A 276 9.77 -14.56 -24.39
CA ASN A 276 10.92 -15.47 -24.37
C ASN A 276 12.15 -14.89 -23.65
N LEU A 277 12.00 -13.77 -22.94
CA LEU A 277 13.10 -13.21 -22.17
C LEU A 277 13.58 -14.23 -21.12
N SER A 278 14.87 -14.50 -21.12
CA SER A 278 15.52 -15.35 -20.11
C SER A 278 15.74 -14.58 -18.80
N LEU A 279 15.92 -15.31 -17.68
CA LEU A 279 16.31 -14.68 -16.41
C LEU A 279 17.57 -13.83 -16.53
N ALA A 280 18.57 -14.28 -17.30
CA ALA A 280 19.78 -13.52 -17.52
C ALA A 280 19.55 -12.19 -18.27
N GLN A 281 18.58 -12.13 -19.16
CA GLN A 281 18.20 -10.87 -19.82
C GLN A 281 17.43 -9.97 -18.89
N LEU A 282 16.48 -10.51 -18.13
CA LEU A 282 15.71 -9.75 -17.13
C LEU A 282 16.63 -9.17 -16.04
N ASN A 283 17.55 -9.97 -15.50
CA ASN A 283 18.49 -9.53 -14.45
C ASN A 283 19.51 -8.46 -14.89
N ARG A 284 19.58 -8.13 -16.19
CA ARG A 284 20.32 -6.94 -16.65
C ARG A 284 19.52 -5.63 -16.55
N MET A 285 18.25 -5.72 -16.23
CA MET A 285 17.31 -4.58 -16.21
C MET A 285 16.66 -4.40 -14.84
N ILE A 286 16.36 -5.50 -14.17
CA ILE A 286 15.67 -5.53 -12.87
C ILE A 286 16.20 -6.69 -12.02
N ASP A 287 16.30 -6.50 -10.71
CA ASP A 287 16.46 -7.60 -9.76
C ASP A 287 15.16 -8.43 -9.75
N VAL A 288 15.19 -9.54 -10.51
CA VAL A 288 14.06 -10.43 -10.68
C VAL A 288 13.57 -10.99 -9.35
N ASP A 289 14.48 -11.29 -8.43
CA ASP A 289 14.14 -11.85 -7.12
C ASP A 289 13.43 -10.83 -6.23
N SER A 290 13.77 -9.55 -6.33
CA SER A 290 13.08 -8.49 -5.58
C SER A 290 11.63 -8.35 -6.04
N LEU A 291 11.38 -8.32 -7.36
CA LEU A 291 10.03 -8.26 -7.92
C LEU A 291 9.22 -9.52 -7.61
N ALA A 292 9.83 -10.69 -7.72
CA ALA A 292 9.15 -11.96 -7.45
C ALA A 292 8.77 -12.12 -5.97
N ARG A 293 9.64 -11.72 -5.01
CA ARG A 293 9.31 -11.68 -3.58
C ARG A 293 8.21 -10.67 -3.28
N TYR A 294 8.30 -9.48 -3.87
CA TYR A 294 7.26 -8.46 -3.74
C TYR A 294 5.90 -8.96 -4.23
N TYR A 295 5.89 -9.60 -5.42
CA TYR A 295 4.69 -10.24 -5.96
C TYR A 295 4.13 -11.30 -4.99
N LEU A 296 4.96 -12.24 -4.55
CA LEU A 296 4.52 -13.31 -3.66
C LEU A 296 3.89 -12.79 -2.37
N MET A 297 4.49 -11.78 -1.74
CA MET A 297 3.94 -11.20 -0.52
C MET A 297 2.60 -10.51 -0.78
N ASN A 298 2.56 -9.57 -1.72
CA ASN A 298 1.34 -8.79 -1.99
C ASN A 298 0.20 -9.66 -2.50
N GLU A 299 0.51 -10.66 -3.36
CA GLU A 299 -0.51 -11.56 -3.89
C GLU A 299 -0.99 -12.56 -2.82
N TYR A 300 -0.09 -13.08 -1.97
CA TYR A 300 -0.48 -14.01 -0.91
C TYR A 300 -1.44 -13.37 0.08
N VAL A 301 -1.16 -12.15 0.52
CA VAL A 301 -2.01 -11.43 1.48
C VAL A 301 -3.17 -10.67 0.83
N LEU A 302 -3.26 -10.68 -0.51
CA LEU A 302 -4.21 -9.88 -1.31
C LEU A 302 -4.19 -8.40 -0.91
N ASN A 303 -3.02 -7.77 -1.01
CA ASN A 303 -2.93 -6.33 -0.87
C ASN A 303 -3.44 -5.64 -2.14
N GLY A 304 -4.67 -5.15 -2.10
CA GLY A 304 -5.35 -4.57 -3.25
C GLY A 304 -4.69 -3.31 -3.82
N GLU A 305 -3.85 -2.66 -3.06
CA GLU A 305 -3.20 -1.39 -3.44
C GLU A 305 -1.75 -1.60 -3.91
N GLY A 306 -1.12 -2.73 -3.58
CA GLY A 306 0.32 -2.96 -3.73
C GLY A 306 0.90 -2.98 -5.15
N PHE A 307 0.08 -2.84 -6.19
CA PHE A 307 0.55 -2.88 -7.59
C PHE A 307 0.22 -1.61 -8.39
N PHE A 308 -0.47 -0.61 -7.81
CA PHE A 308 -0.80 0.66 -8.47
C PHE A 308 -0.59 1.89 -7.59
N THR A 309 -0.34 1.70 -6.29
CA THR A 309 0.07 2.74 -5.33
C THR A 309 0.93 2.10 -4.25
N SER A 310 1.71 2.89 -3.52
CA SER A 310 2.63 2.38 -2.48
C SER A 310 3.61 1.31 -2.98
N PHE A 311 3.87 1.28 -4.27
CA PHE A 311 4.74 0.33 -4.93
C PHE A 311 6.13 0.95 -5.10
N PHE A 312 7.01 0.73 -4.12
CA PHE A 312 8.34 1.33 -4.11
C PHE A 312 9.32 0.60 -5.01
N TRP A 313 10.18 1.40 -5.64
CA TRP A 313 11.27 1.01 -6.51
C TRP A 313 12.51 1.79 -6.11
N TYR A 314 13.69 1.21 -6.33
CA TYR A 314 14.93 1.95 -6.10
C TYR A 314 16.02 1.56 -7.10
N GLN A 315 17.02 2.43 -7.21
CA GLN A 315 18.21 2.21 -8.03
C GLN A 315 19.40 2.92 -7.36
N ASP A 316 20.54 2.23 -7.22
CA ASP A 316 21.76 2.78 -6.63
C ASP A 316 22.69 3.31 -7.72
N GLY A 317 22.24 4.38 -8.41
CA GLY A 317 22.97 5.03 -9.50
C GLY A 317 22.78 4.38 -10.89
N ALA A 318 23.41 4.97 -11.90
CA ALA A 318 23.20 4.62 -13.32
C ALA A 318 23.68 3.20 -13.70
N SER A 319 24.63 2.64 -12.96
CA SER A 319 25.21 1.33 -13.24
C SER A 319 24.43 0.17 -12.62
N ASP A 320 23.49 0.48 -11.72
CA ASP A 320 22.65 -0.51 -11.07
C ASP A 320 21.41 -0.84 -11.90
N VAL A 321 20.77 -1.98 -11.57
CA VAL A 321 19.48 -2.38 -12.13
C VAL A 321 18.34 -1.81 -11.29
N LEU A 322 17.11 -1.92 -11.79
CA LEU A 322 15.94 -1.60 -11.00
C LEU A 322 15.72 -2.64 -9.90
N HIS A 323 15.38 -2.20 -8.70
CA HIS A 323 14.98 -3.04 -7.58
C HIS A 323 13.59 -2.68 -7.11
N VAL A 324 12.90 -3.64 -6.49
CA VAL A 324 11.54 -3.47 -5.96
C VAL A 324 11.54 -3.59 -4.45
N GLY A 325 10.88 -2.67 -3.78
CA GLY A 325 10.77 -2.52 -2.34
C GLY A 325 11.20 -1.13 -1.86
N PRO A 326 11.08 -0.89 -0.55
CA PRO A 326 10.56 -1.75 0.50
C PRO A 326 9.05 -1.98 0.42
N LEU A 327 8.55 -2.92 1.19
CA LEU A 327 7.12 -3.16 1.37
C LEU A 327 6.48 -1.99 2.15
N TRP A 328 5.22 -1.66 1.78
CA TRP A 328 4.51 -0.56 2.38
C TRP A 328 2.99 -0.76 2.30
N ASP A 329 2.25 -0.27 3.31
CA ASP A 329 0.79 -0.11 3.36
C ASP A 329 -0.01 -1.43 3.26
N PHE A 330 -0.06 -2.18 4.38
CA PHE A 330 -0.71 -3.50 4.47
C PHE A 330 -1.92 -3.54 5.42
N ASP A 331 -2.50 -2.41 5.76
CA ASP A 331 -3.64 -2.35 6.67
C ASP A 331 -4.96 -2.82 6.02
N THR A 332 -5.01 -2.87 4.69
CA THR A 332 -6.22 -3.24 3.92
C THR A 332 -6.17 -4.64 3.30
N CYS A 333 -5.18 -5.48 3.64
CA CYS A 333 -5.02 -6.84 3.12
C CYS A 333 -5.77 -7.91 3.94
N MET A 334 -5.62 -9.18 3.58
CA MET A 334 -6.16 -10.36 4.29
C MET A 334 -7.66 -10.27 4.53
N GLY A 335 -8.43 -9.99 3.48
CA GLY A 335 -9.90 -9.95 3.51
C GLY A 335 -10.49 -8.66 4.06
N ASN A 336 -9.69 -7.64 4.38
CA ASN A 336 -10.18 -6.37 4.94
C ASN A 336 -10.98 -5.52 3.94
N LYS A 337 -10.89 -5.82 2.64
CA LYS A 337 -11.74 -5.29 1.56
C LYS A 337 -12.70 -6.34 0.98
N GLN A 338 -13.05 -7.37 1.78
CA GLN A 338 -13.95 -8.45 1.41
C GLN A 338 -13.42 -9.39 0.31
N GLU A 339 -12.10 -9.41 0.09
CA GLU A 339 -11.46 -10.32 -0.86
C GLU A 339 -11.63 -11.77 -0.41
N LYS A 340 -11.89 -12.66 -1.39
CA LYS A 340 -11.99 -14.09 -1.15
C LYS A 340 -10.60 -14.73 -1.15
N VAL A 341 -10.42 -15.77 -0.40
CA VAL A 341 -9.15 -16.52 -0.34
C VAL A 341 -8.71 -17.12 -1.69
N THR A 342 -9.62 -17.18 -2.65
CA THR A 342 -9.37 -17.68 -4.02
C THR A 342 -9.06 -16.57 -5.03
N ASP A 343 -9.15 -15.30 -4.63
CA ASP A 343 -8.93 -14.17 -5.54
C ASP A 343 -7.44 -13.96 -5.82
N TYR A 344 -7.15 -13.28 -6.92
CA TYR A 344 -5.82 -12.87 -7.36
C TYR A 344 -5.88 -11.44 -7.86
N ASN A 345 -4.85 -10.66 -7.59
CA ASN A 345 -4.89 -9.21 -7.72
C ASN A 345 -3.87 -8.64 -8.71
N ALA A 346 -2.66 -9.21 -8.71
CA ALA A 346 -1.54 -8.65 -9.46
C ALA A 346 -1.83 -8.49 -10.95
N CYS A 347 -2.46 -9.50 -11.54
CA CYS A 347 -2.79 -9.47 -12.96
C CYS A 347 -3.94 -8.52 -13.30
N ASP A 348 -4.85 -8.28 -12.38
CA ASP A 348 -6.01 -7.42 -12.63
C ASP A 348 -5.65 -5.93 -12.49
N THR A 349 -4.73 -5.61 -11.58
CA THR A 349 -4.40 -4.23 -11.21
C THR A 349 -3.10 -3.71 -11.85
N SER A 350 -2.23 -4.57 -12.40
CA SER A 350 -0.91 -4.17 -12.90
C SER A 350 -0.61 -4.63 -14.31
N VAL A 351 -0.38 -3.66 -15.21
CA VAL A 351 0.12 -3.93 -16.57
C VAL A 351 1.48 -4.62 -16.53
N LEU A 352 2.36 -4.20 -15.61
CA LEU A 352 3.67 -4.81 -15.43
C LEU A 352 3.56 -6.28 -15.04
N MET A 353 2.79 -6.60 -14.00
CA MET A 353 2.66 -7.98 -13.52
C MET A 353 1.98 -8.87 -14.57
N LYS A 354 1.02 -8.32 -15.30
CA LYS A 354 0.44 -8.98 -16.47
C LYS A 354 1.50 -9.51 -17.42
N LYS A 355 2.50 -8.71 -17.74
CA LYS A 355 3.57 -9.09 -18.65
C LYS A 355 4.58 -10.02 -17.99
N MET A 356 5.10 -9.66 -16.83
CA MET A 356 6.13 -10.44 -16.14
C MET A 356 5.70 -11.88 -15.88
N LEU A 357 4.49 -12.08 -15.41
CA LEU A 357 3.96 -13.42 -15.13
C LEU A 357 3.72 -14.27 -16.38
N ASN A 358 3.63 -13.67 -17.57
CA ASN A 358 3.58 -14.38 -18.85
C ASN A 358 4.96 -14.75 -19.41
N ILE A 359 6.06 -14.32 -18.81
CA ILE A 359 7.40 -14.76 -19.16
C ILE A 359 7.70 -16.07 -18.42
N PRO A 360 7.83 -17.22 -19.10
CA PRO A 360 8.00 -18.52 -18.45
C PRO A 360 9.18 -18.56 -17.48
N ALA A 361 10.28 -17.88 -17.83
CA ALA A 361 11.47 -17.83 -16.99
C ALA A 361 11.20 -17.08 -15.67
N PHE A 362 10.47 -15.95 -15.70
CA PHE A 362 10.06 -15.22 -14.49
C PHE A 362 9.08 -16.06 -13.66
N TYR A 363 8.10 -16.65 -14.31
CA TYR A 363 7.10 -17.47 -13.63
C TYR A 363 7.72 -18.68 -12.94
N GLN A 364 8.64 -19.37 -13.60
CA GLN A 364 9.40 -20.47 -12.98
C GLN A 364 10.15 -19.96 -11.74
N ARG A 365 10.78 -18.77 -11.81
CA ARG A 365 11.48 -18.19 -10.66
C ARG A 365 10.53 -17.87 -9.51
N VAL A 366 9.34 -17.35 -9.79
CA VAL A 366 8.28 -17.16 -8.78
C VAL A 366 7.92 -18.49 -8.09
N GLN A 367 7.76 -19.58 -8.86
CA GLN A 367 7.46 -20.90 -8.29
C GLN A 367 8.59 -21.42 -7.39
N GLU A 368 9.84 -21.26 -7.80
CA GLU A 368 11.02 -21.65 -7.00
C GLU A 368 11.08 -20.86 -5.67
N LEU A 369 10.84 -19.54 -5.73
CA LEU A 369 10.81 -18.70 -4.53
C LEU A 369 9.60 -19.01 -3.65
N TYR A 370 8.44 -19.31 -4.23
CA TYR A 370 7.28 -19.74 -3.46
C TYR A 370 7.56 -21.03 -2.70
N ALA A 371 8.09 -22.05 -3.36
CA ALA A 371 8.45 -23.31 -2.70
C ALA A 371 9.43 -23.10 -1.52
N ARG A 372 10.31 -22.09 -1.62
CA ARG A 372 11.21 -21.70 -0.54
C ARG A 372 10.49 -21.01 0.62
N TYR A 373 9.55 -20.12 0.32
CA TYR A 373 8.89 -19.23 1.30
C TYR A 373 7.49 -19.67 1.72
N GLU A 374 6.97 -20.76 1.13
CA GLU A 374 5.66 -21.32 1.50
C GLU A 374 5.51 -21.56 3.00
N PRO A 375 6.49 -22.13 3.75
CA PRO A 375 6.36 -22.31 5.18
C PRO A 375 6.23 -21.01 5.97
N VAL A 376 6.84 -19.91 5.50
CA VAL A 376 6.74 -18.59 6.12
C VAL A 376 5.33 -18.02 5.87
N LEU A 377 4.88 -18.04 4.62
CA LEU A 377 3.57 -17.50 4.23
C LEU A 377 2.42 -18.27 4.89
N THR A 378 2.43 -19.59 4.82
CA THR A 378 1.39 -20.43 5.43
C THR A 378 1.46 -20.44 6.96
N GLY A 379 2.63 -20.13 7.54
CA GLY A 379 2.86 -20.01 8.98
C GLY A 379 2.35 -18.71 9.60
N MET A 380 1.96 -17.69 8.81
CA MET A 380 1.54 -16.39 9.35
C MET A 380 0.37 -16.50 10.35
N ALA A 381 -0.59 -17.38 10.12
CA ALA A 381 -1.73 -17.59 11.02
C ALA A 381 -1.31 -18.04 12.42
N GLY A 382 -0.19 -18.75 12.54
CA GLY A 382 0.36 -19.21 13.81
C GLY A 382 0.97 -18.09 14.68
N GLN A 383 1.19 -16.91 14.11
CA GLN A 383 1.77 -15.77 14.84
C GLN A 383 0.70 -14.89 15.52
N ILE A 384 -0.58 -15.08 15.20
CA ILE A 384 -1.69 -14.23 15.67
C ILE A 384 -1.78 -14.19 17.20
N ASP A 385 -1.67 -15.35 17.88
CA ASP A 385 -1.76 -15.40 19.34
C ASP A 385 -0.59 -14.68 20.02
N GLY A 386 0.60 -14.73 19.41
CA GLY A 386 1.75 -13.96 19.87
C GLY A 386 1.51 -12.45 19.75
N ARG A 387 0.93 -11.99 18.64
CA ARG A 387 0.59 -10.56 18.46
C ARG A 387 -0.55 -10.12 19.38
N LYS A 388 -1.56 -10.97 19.58
CA LYS A 388 -2.60 -10.72 20.60
C LYS A 388 -2.01 -10.55 21.99
N ALA A 389 -1.10 -11.45 22.38
CA ALA A 389 -0.43 -11.38 23.69
C ALA A 389 0.46 -10.14 23.84
N GLU A 390 1.15 -9.72 22.76
CA GLU A 390 1.97 -8.49 22.73
C GLU A 390 1.11 -7.24 22.99
N ILE A 391 -0.03 -7.09 22.34
CA ILE A 391 -0.93 -5.96 22.53
C ILE A 391 -1.60 -6.02 23.92
N GLY A 392 -1.93 -7.23 24.39
CA GLY A 392 -2.48 -7.46 25.71
C GLY A 392 -3.77 -6.70 25.98
N VAL A 393 -3.92 -6.18 27.20
CA VAL A 393 -5.11 -5.43 27.62
C VAL A 393 -5.27 -4.08 26.90
N SER A 394 -4.22 -3.56 26.29
CA SER A 394 -4.28 -2.29 25.55
C SER A 394 -5.25 -2.35 24.35
N ALA A 395 -5.53 -3.55 23.81
CA ALA A 395 -6.59 -3.72 22.81
C ALA A 395 -7.96 -3.31 23.35
N ASP A 396 -8.31 -3.74 24.54
CA ASP A 396 -9.58 -3.37 25.21
C ASP A 396 -9.65 -1.87 25.46
N LEU A 397 -8.54 -1.27 25.93
CA LEU A 397 -8.44 0.18 26.14
C LEU A 397 -8.67 0.96 24.84
N ASN A 398 -8.06 0.50 23.76
CA ASN A 398 -8.25 1.10 22.44
C ASN A 398 -9.73 1.13 22.02
N TYR A 399 -10.45 0.02 22.23
CA TYR A 399 -11.86 -0.06 21.85
C TYR A 399 -12.81 0.60 22.84
N LEU A 400 -12.43 0.74 24.11
CA LEU A 400 -13.14 1.61 25.05
C LEU A 400 -13.02 3.09 24.64
N ARG A 401 -11.87 3.49 24.09
CA ARG A 401 -11.65 4.87 23.62
C ARG A 401 -12.39 5.16 22.31
N TRP A 402 -12.37 4.25 21.34
CA TRP A 402 -12.85 4.54 19.99
C TRP A 402 -14.22 3.94 19.65
N SER A 403 -14.67 2.94 20.37
CA SER A 403 -16.00 2.28 20.24
C SER A 403 -16.34 1.90 18.78
N THR A 404 -15.36 1.40 18.04
CA THR A 404 -15.51 1.07 16.60
C THR A 404 -15.98 -0.36 16.35
N LEU A 405 -15.77 -1.29 17.29
CA LEU A 405 -16.20 -2.68 17.13
C LEU A 405 -17.72 -2.79 16.91
N GLY A 406 -18.11 -3.65 15.98
CA GLY A 406 -19.51 -3.84 15.58
C GLY A 406 -20.09 -2.72 14.72
N THR A 407 -19.29 -1.76 14.29
CA THR A 407 -19.75 -0.66 13.44
C THR A 407 -19.37 -0.86 11.96
N ALA A 408 -19.99 -0.08 11.08
CA ALA A 408 -19.59 -0.03 9.68
C ALA A 408 -18.18 0.58 9.53
N ASN A 409 -17.41 0.08 8.58
CA ASN A 409 -16.14 0.69 8.22
C ASN A 409 -16.42 1.99 7.47
N PRO A 410 -15.85 3.14 7.89
CA PRO A 410 -16.08 4.41 7.22
C PRO A 410 -15.45 4.48 5.81
N LYS A 411 -14.41 3.69 5.52
CA LYS A 411 -13.81 3.62 4.17
C LYS A 411 -14.73 2.82 3.23
N PRO A 412 -15.12 3.37 2.07
CA PRO A 412 -15.93 2.64 1.10
C PRO A 412 -15.29 1.30 0.69
N GLY A 413 -16.10 0.24 0.66
CA GLY A 413 -15.62 -1.12 0.34
C GLY A 413 -14.87 -1.83 1.47
N GLY A 414 -14.62 -1.15 2.58
CA GLY A 414 -14.03 -1.77 3.77
C GLY A 414 -14.96 -2.78 4.41
N MET A 415 -14.37 -3.82 5.01
CA MET A 415 -15.12 -4.81 5.78
C MET A 415 -15.72 -4.13 7.03
N PRO A 416 -17.00 -4.35 7.38
CA PRO A 416 -17.53 -3.92 8.67
C PRO A 416 -16.70 -4.46 9.82
N PHE A 417 -16.42 -3.64 10.82
CA PHE A 417 -15.62 -4.04 11.97
C PHE A 417 -16.28 -5.19 12.73
N ALA A 418 -15.47 -6.14 13.18
CA ALA A 418 -15.93 -7.29 13.94
C ALA A 418 -16.63 -6.84 15.24
N PRO A 419 -17.65 -7.60 15.73
CA PRO A 419 -18.31 -7.30 16.99
C PRO A 419 -17.38 -7.28 18.20
N THR A 420 -16.33 -8.09 18.18
CA THR A 420 -15.33 -8.18 19.25
C THR A 420 -13.91 -8.22 18.67
N TYR A 421 -12.93 -7.91 19.50
CA TYR A 421 -11.52 -8.01 19.10
C TYR A 421 -11.11 -9.47 18.77
N ASP A 422 -11.60 -10.42 19.53
CA ASP A 422 -11.34 -11.83 19.27
C ASP A 422 -11.89 -12.28 17.91
N GLU A 423 -13.10 -11.84 17.56
CA GLU A 423 -13.66 -12.12 16.23
C GLU A 423 -12.86 -11.43 15.11
N ALA A 424 -12.29 -10.23 15.35
CA ALA A 424 -11.42 -9.59 14.39
C ALA A 424 -10.15 -10.42 14.12
N LEU A 425 -9.54 -10.97 15.17
CA LEU A 425 -8.39 -11.88 15.06
C LEU A 425 -8.76 -13.19 14.37
N ASP A 426 -9.93 -13.77 14.71
CA ASP A 426 -10.40 -15.01 14.11
C ASP A 426 -10.75 -14.85 12.61
N ARG A 427 -11.21 -13.68 12.19
CA ARG A 427 -11.37 -13.35 10.76
C ARG A 427 -10.04 -13.42 10.01
N VAL A 428 -8.97 -12.80 10.54
CA VAL A 428 -7.63 -12.87 9.95
C VAL A 428 -7.12 -14.30 9.92
N ARG A 429 -7.27 -15.04 11.02
CA ARG A 429 -6.85 -16.45 11.13
C ARG A 429 -7.57 -17.34 10.11
N THR A 430 -8.88 -17.20 10.02
CA THR A 430 -9.71 -17.96 9.08
C THR A 430 -9.32 -17.66 7.64
N TRP A 431 -9.11 -16.37 7.33
CA TRP A 431 -8.70 -15.97 6.00
C TRP A 431 -7.33 -16.54 5.63
N LEU A 432 -6.32 -16.40 6.50
CA LEU A 432 -4.97 -16.92 6.27
C LEU A 432 -4.94 -18.44 6.10
N ASN A 433 -5.68 -19.19 6.94
CA ASN A 433 -5.79 -20.65 6.83
C ASN A 433 -6.48 -21.04 5.52
N GLY A 434 -7.52 -20.33 5.12
CA GLY A 434 -8.18 -20.53 3.83
C GLY A 434 -7.25 -20.22 2.66
N ARG A 435 -6.46 -19.14 2.76
CA ARG A 435 -5.49 -18.75 1.73
C ARG A 435 -4.38 -19.77 1.59
N ALA A 436 -3.85 -20.29 2.68
CA ALA A 436 -2.83 -21.34 2.66
C ALA A 436 -3.28 -22.59 1.88
N GLY A 437 -4.57 -22.94 1.96
CA GLY A 437 -5.12 -24.05 1.19
C GLY A 437 -5.52 -23.73 -0.25
N ALA A 438 -5.78 -22.45 -0.56
CA ALA A 438 -6.27 -22.01 -1.87
C ALA A 438 -5.18 -21.42 -2.75
N PHE A 439 -4.14 -20.84 -2.16
CA PHE A 439 -3.07 -20.19 -2.89
C PHE A 439 -2.15 -21.23 -3.50
N THR A 440 -2.13 -21.22 -4.80
CA THR A 440 -0.97 -21.67 -5.56
C THR A 440 -0.42 -20.42 -6.23
N PRO A 441 0.88 -20.28 -6.50
CA PRO A 441 1.37 -19.28 -7.42
C PRO A 441 0.92 -19.65 -8.83
N ALA A 442 -0.34 -20.02 -8.95
CA ALA A 442 -1.06 -20.15 -10.17
C ALA A 442 -1.39 -18.73 -10.56
N VAL A 443 -0.46 -18.16 -11.21
CA VAL A 443 -0.82 -17.25 -12.26
C VAL A 443 -1.94 -17.94 -13.01
N ARG A 444 -3.10 -17.33 -13.08
CA ARG A 444 -3.92 -17.52 -14.26
C ARG A 444 -2.97 -17.12 -15.39
N PRO A 445 -2.45 -18.05 -16.20
CA PRO A 445 -1.66 -17.63 -17.35
C PRO A 445 -2.55 -16.62 -18.05
N GLN A 446 -2.10 -15.37 -18.13
CA GLN A 446 -2.85 -14.41 -18.91
C GLN A 446 -2.86 -14.98 -20.29
N GLN A 447 -4.04 -15.36 -20.71
CA GLN A 447 -4.18 -15.92 -22.03
C GLN A 447 -3.96 -14.84 -23.09
N LEU A 448 -4.22 -13.55 -22.70
CA LEU A 448 -4.00 -12.37 -23.54
C LEU A 448 -2.63 -11.72 -23.24
N GLY A 449 -1.75 -11.71 -24.24
CA GLY A 449 -0.52 -10.91 -24.29
C GLY A 449 -0.54 -9.93 -25.45
N TYR A 450 0.39 -8.99 -25.49
CA TYR A 450 0.57 -8.12 -26.66
C TYR A 450 2.01 -7.63 -26.79
N TYR A 451 2.40 -7.29 -28.02
CA TYR A 451 3.67 -6.62 -28.36
C TYR A 451 3.49 -5.77 -29.62
N PHE A 452 4.48 -4.94 -29.93
CA PHE A 452 4.47 -4.07 -31.11
C PHE A 452 5.58 -4.48 -32.08
N ASN A 453 5.38 -4.22 -33.37
CA ASN A 453 6.49 -4.24 -34.32
C ASN A 453 7.48 -3.09 -34.01
N THR A 454 8.69 -3.16 -34.57
CA THR A 454 9.76 -2.16 -34.32
C THR A 454 9.34 -0.74 -34.67
N ALA A 455 8.53 -0.57 -35.72
CA ALA A 455 8.01 0.73 -36.13
C ALA A 455 6.83 1.23 -35.29
N ARG A 456 6.31 0.39 -34.39
CA ARG A 456 5.11 0.66 -33.55
C ARG A 456 3.87 1.08 -34.35
N THR A 457 3.72 0.53 -35.55
CA THR A 457 2.55 0.74 -36.42
C THR A 457 1.55 -0.39 -36.34
N VAL A 458 1.97 -1.54 -35.80
CA VAL A 458 1.14 -2.73 -35.62
C VAL A 458 1.31 -3.26 -34.20
N MET A 459 0.21 -3.47 -33.52
CA MET A 459 0.13 -4.22 -32.28
C MET A 459 -0.24 -5.67 -32.60
N TYR A 460 0.46 -6.62 -32.01
CA TYR A 460 0.14 -8.04 -32.08
C TYR A 460 -0.49 -8.47 -30.76
N LEU A 461 -1.73 -8.93 -30.82
CA LEU A 461 -2.41 -9.54 -29.68
C LEU A 461 -2.18 -11.04 -29.70
N THR A 462 -1.78 -11.62 -28.58
CA THR A 462 -1.55 -13.06 -28.45
C THR A 462 -2.49 -13.66 -27.42
N TYR A 463 -2.99 -14.88 -27.69
CA TYR A 463 -3.90 -15.57 -26.79
C TYR A 463 -3.64 -17.07 -26.76
N SER A 464 -3.65 -17.65 -25.55
CA SER A 464 -3.42 -19.08 -25.35
C SER A 464 -4.76 -19.81 -25.22
N ALA A 465 -5.19 -20.49 -26.28
CA ALA A 465 -6.40 -21.29 -26.30
C ALA A 465 -6.21 -22.51 -27.22
N PRO A 466 -5.50 -23.54 -26.74
CA PRO A 466 -5.11 -24.70 -27.59
C PRO A 466 -6.31 -25.47 -28.14
N GLN A 467 -7.44 -25.45 -27.43
CA GLN A 467 -8.65 -26.19 -27.82
C GLN A 467 -9.51 -25.46 -28.86
N GLN A 468 -9.22 -24.21 -29.17
CA GLN A 468 -10.00 -23.43 -30.13
C GLN A 468 -9.54 -23.68 -31.56
N THR A 469 -10.48 -23.63 -32.50
CA THR A 469 -10.24 -23.82 -33.95
C THR A 469 -10.16 -22.50 -34.70
N ALA A 470 -10.75 -21.42 -34.15
CA ALA A 470 -10.67 -20.06 -34.66
C ALA A 470 -10.88 -19.05 -33.50
N LEU A 471 -10.20 -17.92 -33.56
CA LEU A 471 -10.39 -16.82 -32.64
C LEU A 471 -10.47 -15.48 -33.36
N ARG A 472 -11.24 -14.54 -32.77
CA ARG A 472 -11.38 -13.17 -33.24
C ARG A 472 -11.24 -12.24 -32.03
N PHE A 473 -10.60 -11.11 -32.26
CA PHE A 473 -10.42 -10.06 -31.25
C PHE A 473 -11.24 -8.83 -31.65
N ALA A 474 -12.07 -8.35 -30.75
CA ALA A 474 -12.70 -7.04 -30.85
C ALA A 474 -11.86 -6.06 -30.02
N VAL A 475 -11.42 -4.97 -30.64
CA VAL A 475 -10.47 -4.01 -30.04
C VAL A 475 -11.02 -2.60 -30.22
N TRP A 476 -11.00 -1.79 -29.17
CA TRP A 476 -11.40 -0.39 -29.19
C TRP A 476 -10.73 0.40 -28.07
N GLY A 477 -10.57 1.72 -28.22
CA GLY A 477 -10.09 2.62 -27.20
C GLY A 477 -11.12 2.81 -26.07
N GLU A 478 -10.64 3.04 -24.86
CA GLU A 478 -11.49 3.18 -23.69
C GLU A 478 -12.18 4.56 -23.61
N GLN A 479 -11.52 5.64 -24.11
CA GLN A 479 -11.91 7.02 -23.84
C GLN A 479 -13.30 7.38 -24.41
N ASP A 480 -13.54 7.06 -25.67
CA ASP A 480 -14.77 7.43 -26.37
C ASP A 480 -15.71 6.24 -26.66
N GLY A 481 -15.59 5.19 -25.83
CA GLY A 481 -16.37 3.96 -25.94
C GLY A 481 -15.96 3.16 -27.18
N GLN A 482 -16.92 2.59 -27.91
CA GLN A 482 -16.65 1.72 -29.07
C GLN A 482 -16.63 2.49 -30.41
N ASN A 483 -16.21 3.74 -30.43
CA ASN A 483 -16.19 4.59 -31.63
C ASN A 483 -15.20 4.08 -32.70
N ASP A 484 -14.12 3.44 -32.29
CA ASP A 484 -13.07 2.85 -33.11
C ASP A 484 -13.02 1.32 -33.05
N LEU A 485 -14.14 0.68 -32.71
CA LEU A 485 -14.22 -0.79 -32.60
C LEU A 485 -13.88 -1.48 -33.92
N HIS A 486 -12.83 -2.30 -33.92
CA HIS A 486 -12.44 -3.16 -35.02
C HIS A 486 -12.34 -4.63 -34.61
N TRP A 487 -12.60 -5.51 -35.57
CA TRP A 487 -12.51 -6.96 -35.39
C TRP A 487 -11.31 -7.53 -36.16
N TYR A 488 -10.45 -8.27 -35.43
CA TYR A 488 -9.26 -8.89 -36.00
C TYR A 488 -9.31 -10.40 -35.90
N GLN A 489 -9.07 -11.07 -37.03
CA GLN A 489 -9.00 -12.52 -37.09
C GLN A 489 -7.62 -12.98 -36.63
N ALA A 490 -7.57 -13.92 -35.67
CA ALA A 490 -6.31 -14.51 -35.23
C ALA A 490 -5.87 -15.69 -36.09
N LYS A 491 -4.55 -15.86 -36.18
CA LYS A 491 -3.90 -17.03 -36.79
C LYS A 491 -3.06 -17.75 -35.72
N LYS A 492 -2.96 -19.07 -35.84
CA LYS A 492 -2.14 -19.85 -34.90
C LYS A 492 -0.67 -19.77 -35.30
N GLN A 493 0.18 -19.27 -34.38
CA GLN A 493 1.62 -19.13 -34.57
C GLN A 493 2.32 -19.61 -33.29
N ASN A 494 3.30 -20.48 -33.38
CA ASN A 494 4.09 -20.99 -32.24
C ASN A 494 3.25 -21.48 -31.05
N GLY A 495 2.10 -22.12 -31.32
CA GLY A 495 1.20 -22.63 -30.28
C GLY A 495 0.22 -21.63 -29.70
N ARG A 496 0.34 -20.34 -30.02
CA ARG A 496 -0.58 -19.28 -29.61
C ARG A 496 -1.40 -18.73 -30.78
N TRP A 497 -2.52 -18.12 -30.48
CA TRP A 497 -3.30 -17.35 -31.44
C TRP A 497 -2.74 -15.92 -31.48
N VAL A 498 -2.50 -15.41 -32.69
CA VAL A 498 -1.94 -14.07 -32.91
C VAL A 498 -2.87 -13.30 -33.85
N ALA A 499 -3.30 -12.12 -33.42
CA ALA A 499 -4.03 -11.15 -34.24
C ALA A 499 -3.15 -9.93 -34.50
N GLU A 500 -3.07 -9.50 -35.75
CA GLU A 500 -2.42 -8.24 -36.15
C GLU A 500 -3.42 -7.10 -36.07
N VAL A 501 -3.10 -6.08 -35.29
CA VAL A 501 -3.90 -4.88 -35.09
C VAL A 501 -3.13 -3.67 -35.63
N PRO A 502 -3.41 -3.25 -36.89
CA PRO A 502 -2.82 -2.03 -37.42
C PRO A 502 -3.31 -0.82 -36.61
N LEU A 503 -2.38 -0.09 -35.98
CA LEU A 503 -2.74 1.06 -35.11
C LEU A 503 -3.35 2.24 -35.88
N ILE A 504 -3.21 2.27 -37.21
CA ILE A 504 -3.90 3.25 -38.07
C ILE A 504 -5.44 3.12 -38.01
N ASN A 505 -5.96 1.96 -37.63
CA ASN A 505 -7.40 1.76 -37.47
C ASN A 505 -7.96 2.39 -36.19
N HIS A 506 -7.06 2.84 -35.30
CA HIS A 506 -7.39 3.40 -34.01
C HIS A 506 -6.90 4.84 -33.91
N GLN A 507 -7.60 5.67 -33.12
CA GLN A 507 -7.43 7.12 -33.17
C GLN A 507 -6.85 7.72 -31.90
N GLU A 508 -6.73 6.94 -30.86
CA GLU A 508 -6.35 7.41 -29.53
C GLU A 508 -5.15 6.64 -28.96
N THR A 509 -4.47 7.23 -27.99
CA THR A 509 -3.47 6.55 -27.14
C THR A 509 -4.11 6.26 -25.78
N GLY A 510 -3.54 5.34 -25.03
CA GLY A 510 -4.04 4.95 -23.71
C GLY A 510 -4.48 3.50 -23.64
N THR A 511 -5.49 3.24 -22.83
CA THR A 511 -6.03 1.89 -22.63
C THR A 511 -6.95 1.49 -23.76
N TYR A 512 -6.70 0.30 -24.31
CA TYR A 512 -7.57 -0.37 -25.28
C TYR A 512 -8.24 -1.57 -24.65
N MET A 513 -9.54 -1.70 -24.84
CA MET A 513 -10.32 -2.86 -24.49
C MET A 513 -10.17 -3.95 -25.55
N VAL A 514 -9.96 -5.18 -25.12
CA VAL A 514 -9.82 -6.34 -26.00
C VAL A 514 -10.77 -7.44 -25.55
N HIS A 515 -11.73 -7.79 -26.38
CA HIS A 515 -12.58 -8.95 -26.17
C HIS A 515 -12.22 -10.07 -27.13
N ILE A 516 -12.16 -11.29 -26.64
CA ILE A 516 -11.72 -12.48 -27.38
C ILE A 516 -12.90 -13.41 -27.56
N TYR A 517 -13.19 -13.72 -28.82
CA TYR A 517 -14.33 -14.55 -29.22
C TYR A 517 -13.89 -15.80 -29.96
N ASN A 518 -14.63 -16.87 -29.74
CA ASN A 518 -14.53 -18.06 -30.59
C ASN A 518 -15.30 -17.88 -31.91
N GLN A 519 -15.38 -18.94 -32.67
CA GLN A 519 -16.02 -18.97 -33.98
C GLN A 519 -17.52 -18.59 -33.98
N ASN A 520 -18.22 -18.71 -32.84
CA ASN A 520 -19.68 -18.53 -32.77
C ASN A 520 -20.12 -17.05 -32.65
N GLY A 521 -19.19 -16.14 -32.38
CA GLY A 521 -19.48 -14.69 -32.28
C GLY A 521 -20.33 -14.28 -31.08
N LEU A 522 -20.89 -13.05 -31.15
CA LEU A 522 -21.71 -12.43 -30.07
C LEU A 522 -23.10 -13.08 -29.94
N PRO A 523 -23.65 -13.15 -28.69
CA PRO A 523 -23.02 -12.93 -27.38
C PRO A 523 -22.41 -14.18 -26.77
N GLN A 524 -22.62 -15.35 -27.38
CA GLN A 524 -22.31 -16.66 -26.79
C GLN A 524 -20.86 -17.13 -27.04
N GLY A 525 -20.11 -16.37 -27.82
CA GLY A 525 -18.75 -16.72 -28.21
C GLY A 525 -17.65 -16.02 -27.43
N LEU A 526 -17.97 -15.14 -26.46
CA LEU A 526 -16.97 -14.44 -25.63
C LEU A 526 -16.25 -15.46 -24.75
N LEU A 527 -14.95 -15.56 -24.94
CA LEU A 527 -14.08 -16.47 -24.17
C LEU A 527 -13.40 -15.75 -23.03
N ASP A 528 -12.97 -14.51 -23.28
CA ASP A 528 -12.18 -13.74 -22.36
C ASP A 528 -12.17 -12.26 -22.75
N HIS A 529 -11.71 -11.39 -21.85
CA HIS A 529 -11.50 -9.99 -22.13
C HIS A 529 -10.31 -9.47 -21.32
N GLY A 530 -9.75 -8.35 -21.75
CA GLY A 530 -8.64 -7.71 -21.06
C GLY A 530 -8.35 -6.34 -21.64
N THR A 531 -7.28 -5.73 -21.17
CA THR A 531 -6.84 -4.42 -21.63
C THR A 531 -5.39 -4.48 -22.11
N VAL A 532 -5.06 -3.60 -23.05
CA VAL A 532 -3.69 -3.37 -23.53
C VAL A 532 -3.43 -1.87 -23.55
N VAL A 533 -2.16 -1.47 -23.42
CA VAL A 533 -1.79 -0.06 -23.40
C VAL A 533 -1.06 0.31 -24.70
N VAL A 534 -1.56 1.36 -25.34
CA VAL A 534 -0.95 1.97 -26.53
C VAL A 534 -0.45 3.35 -26.15
N ASP A 535 0.86 3.48 -25.91
CA ASP A 535 1.50 4.69 -25.43
C ASP A 535 1.87 5.69 -26.53
N ASN A 536 1.92 5.25 -27.78
CA ASN A 536 2.20 6.08 -28.93
C ASN A 536 1.55 5.53 -30.20
N LEU A 537 0.82 6.38 -30.93
CA LEU A 537 0.31 6.10 -32.26
C LEU A 537 1.22 6.73 -33.30
N VAL A 538 2.08 5.94 -33.92
CA VAL A 538 2.75 6.36 -35.14
C VAL A 538 1.76 6.21 -36.29
N GLN A 539 1.03 7.27 -36.57
CA GLN A 539 0.18 7.29 -37.77
C GLN A 539 1.06 7.58 -38.97
N PRO A 540 1.00 6.78 -40.06
CA PRO A 540 1.57 7.20 -41.33
C PRO A 540 0.89 8.50 -41.76
N GLU A 541 1.65 9.42 -42.33
CA GLU A 541 1.06 10.66 -42.89
C GLU A 541 -0.16 10.28 -43.75
N LYS A 542 -1.30 10.89 -43.45
CA LYS A 542 -2.50 10.67 -44.27
C LYS A 542 -2.15 11.09 -45.69
N PRO A 543 -2.28 10.20 -46.68
CA PRO A 543 -2.01 10.59 -48.05
C PRO A 543 -2.91 11.79 -48.40
N ALA A 544 -2.30 12.88 -48.82
CA ALA A 544 -3.03 14.05 -49.22
C ALA A 544 -3.73 13.78 -50.55
N LEU A 545 -5.06 13.74 -50.53
CA LEU A 545 -5.85 13.64 -51.75
C LEU A 545 -6.07 15.02 -52.32
N LYS A 546 -5.45 15.32 -53.44
CA LYS A 546 -5.74 16.51 -54.24
C LYS A 546 -6.70 16.14 -55.37
N ALA A 547 -7.83 16.85 -55.43
CA ALA A 547 -8.79 16.71 -56.49
C ALA A 547 -8.74 17.98 -57.37
N ALA A 548 -8.58 17.84 -58.65
CA ALA A 548 -8.66 18.96 -59.60
C ALA A 548 -9.43 18.55 -60.85
N LEU A 549 -10.31 19.43 -61.29
CA LEU A 549 -10.99 19.23 -62.59
C LEU A 549 -10.00 19.38 -63.75
N SER A 550 -10.12 18.53 -64.77
CA SER A 550 -9.42 18.71 -66.02
C SER A 550 -9.74 20.02 -66.69
N ALA A 551 -8.87 20.54 -67.51
CA ALA A 551 -9.05 21.82 -68.19
C ALA A 551 -10.33 21.91 -69.03
N ASP A 552 -10.87 20.80 -69.50
CA ASP A 552 -12.13 20.67 -70.21
C ASP A 552 -13.33 20.39 -69.34
N GLY A 553 -13.17 20.35 -67.99
CA GLY A 553 -14.21 20.11 -67.00
C GLY A 553 -14.86 18.73 -67.01
N ARG A 554 -14.28 17.76 -67.77
CA ARG A 554 -14.92 16.43 -67.95
C ARG A 554 -14.43 15.37 -66.97
N TYR A 555 -13.29 15.56 -66.35
CA TYR A 555 -12.68 14.58 -65.48
C TYR A 555 -12.24 15.19 -64.17
N LEU A 556 -12.42 14.47 -63.08
CA LEU A 556 -11.86 14.75 -61.78
C LEU A 556 -10.55 13.99 -61.64
N ASN A 557 -9.41 14.71 -61.66
CA ASN A 557 -8.12 14.13 -61.43
C ASN A 557 -7.86 14.03 -59.92
N LEU A 558 -7.66 12.82 -59.42
CA LEU A 558 -7.31 12.55 -58.02
C LEU A 558 -5.80 12.24 -57.96
N THR A 559 -5.06 13.04 -57.21
CA THR A 559 -3.65 12.77 -56.95
C THR A 559 -3.48 12.42 -55.49
N LEU A 560 -3.01 11.22 -55.19
CA LEU A 560 -2.58 10.75 -53.88
C LEU A 560 -1.08 11.06 -53.75
N THR A 561 -0.70 11.83 -52.74
CA THR A 561 0.71 12.12 -52.39
C THR A 561 0.99 11.77 -50.93
#